data_bcf56f6c858d46cbe7219bea164abfa9
#
_entry.id   bcf56f6c858d46cbe7219bea164abfa9
#
_cell.length_a   1.000
_cell.length_b   1.000
_cell.length_c   1.000
_cell.angle_alpha   90.00
_cell.angle_beta   90.00
_cell.angle_gamma   90.00
#
_symmetry.space_group_name_H-M   'P 1'
#
loop_
_entity.id
_entity.type
_entity.pdbx_description
1 polymer ?
#
loop_
_entity_poly.entity_id
_entity_poly.type
_entity_poly.pdbx_seq_one_letter_code
_entity_poly.pdbx_strand_id
1 'polypeptide(L)'
;YGWPEFEAVESALEDALARVGGHFDGVWACPFHPDGMGLYAHPDHPFRKPNPGMIDDAARAMNLPREASWLIGDKVCDLEAGLRGGLGGVVHVRTGHGPEHRARVAVLRDAWPQRRVEEAETLGAAVEWLVKDRDKGKVGHG
;
A
#
# COMPACT_ATOMS: atom_id res chain seq x y z
N TYR A 1 -12.63 15.82 7.01
CA TYR A 1 -12.52 14.37 7.18
C TYR A 1 -11.75 14.04 8.47
N GLY A 2 -12.43 13.54 9.44
CA GLY A 2 -11.88 13.24 10.78
C GLY A 2 -12.01 11.76 11.13
N TRP A 3 -11.68 11.42 12.38
CA TRP A 3 -11.76 10.06 12.87
C TRP A 3 -13.15 9.42 12.78
N PRO A 4 -14.28 10.14 13.12
CA PRO A 4 -15.61 9.54 13.00
C PRO A 4 -15.96 9.11 11.58
N GLU A 5 -15.60 9.92 10.58
CA GLU A 5 -15.82 9.61 9.16
C GLU A 5 -14.93 8.47 8.70
N PHE A 6 -13.67 8.44 9.16
CA PHE A 6 -12.74 7.35 8.89
C PHE A 6 -13.27 6.04 9.47
N GLU A 7 -13.70 6.03 10.73
CA GLU A 7 -14.25 4.83 11.38
C GLU A 7 -15.49 4.31 10.67
N ALA A 8 -16.35 5.20 10.18
CA ALA A 8 -17.53 4.82 9.43
C ALA A 8 -17.19 4.13 8.11
N VAL A 9 -16.19 4.65 7.38
CA VAL A 9 -15.70 4.05 6.13
C VAL A 9 -15.03 2.71 6.39
N GLU A 10 -14.19 2.62 7.43
CA GLU A 10 -13.52 1.39 7.83
C GLU A 10 -14.54 0.30 8.17
N SER A 11 -15.54 0.62 9.00
CA SER A 11 -16.62 -0.30 9.34
C SER A 11 -17.36 -0.81 8.11
N ALA A 12 -17.67 0.07 7.16
CA ALA A 12 -18.36 -0.29 5.93
C ALA A 12 -17.51 -1.24 5.07
N LEU A 13 -16.20 -1.01 5.00
CA LEU A 13 -15.27 -1.87 4.28
C LEU A 13 -15.13 -3.24 4.94
N GLU A 14 -15.03 -3.28 6.27
CA GLU A 14 -14.98 -4.54 7.03
C GLU A 14 -16.24 -5.36 6.84
N ASP A 15 -17.41 -4.72 6.89
CA ASP A 15 -18.69 -5.39 6.66
C ASP A 15 -18.79 -5.95 5.24
N ALA A 16 -18.39 -5.17 4.24
CA ALA A 16 -18.39 -5.61 2.85
C ALA A 16 -17.45 -6.80 2.64
N LEU A 17 -16.27 -6.77 3.26
CA LEU A 17 -15.28 -7.83 3.17
C LEU A 17 -15.77 -9.10 3.86
N ALA A 18 -16.39 -8.97 5.05
CA ALA A 18 -16.95 -10.08 5.80
C ALA A 18 -18.03 -10.83 5.00
N ARG A 19 -18.84 -10.13 4.19
CA ARG A 19 -19.87 -10.75 3.34
C ARG A 19 -19.30 -11.73 2.30
N VAL A 20 -18.04 -11.57 1.92
CA VAL A 20 -17.34 -12.47 0.99
C VAL A 20 -16.32 -13.36 1.67
N GLY A 21 -16.36 -13.45 3.00
CA GLY A 21 -15.49 -14.33 3.79
C GLY A 21 -14.08 -13.77 4.02
N GLY A 22 -13.87 -12.47 3.78
CA GLY A 22 -12.59 -11.83 3.99
C GLY A 22 -12.50 -11.04 5.29
N HIS A 23 -11.30 -10.61 5.64
CA HIS A 23 -11.04 -9.74 6.79
C HIS A 23 -9.73 -9.00 6.60
N PHE A 24 -9.54 -7.91 7.35
CA PHE A 24 -8.24 -7.26 7.48
C PHE A 24 -7.54 -7.79 8.73
N ASP A 25 -6.25 -8.05 8.62
CA ASP A 25 -5.42 -8.42 9.78
C ASP A 25 -5.04 -7.20 10.61
N GLY A 26 -5.05 -6.01 10.01
CA GLY A 26 -4.81 -4.75 10.67
C GLY A 26 -5.14 -3.59 9.76
N VAL A 27 -5.36 -2.41 10.35
CA VAL A 27 -5.66 -1.18 9.61
C VAL A 27 -4.82 -0.05 10.19
N TRP A 28 -4.13 0.69 9.34
CA TRP A 28 -3.32 1.85 9.68
C TRP A 28 -3.78 3.04 8.87
N ALA A 29 -3.85 4.20 9.50
CA ALA A 29 -4.26 5.44 8.85
C ALA A 29 -3.41 6.61 9.31
N CYS A 30 -3.25 7.59 8.42
CA CYS A 30 -2.56 8.83 8.72
C CYS A 30 -3.53 10.00 8.58
N PRO A 31 -3.96 10.62 9.68
CA PRO A 31 -4.82 11.80 9.62
C PRO A 31 -4.04 13.09 9.30
N PHE A 32 -2.73 13.04 9.30
CA PHE A 32 -1.87 14.21 9.14
C PHE A 32 -1.71 14.59 7.67
N HIS A 33 -1.92 15.87 7.36
CA HIS A 33 -1.81 16.40 6.00
C HIS A 33 -1.21 17.82 6.06
N PRO A 34 -0.40 18.26 5.06
CA PRO A 34 0.15 19.60 5.02
C PRO A 34 -0.92 20.69 5.10
N ASP A 35 -2.07 20.45 4.47
CA ASP A 35 -3.23 21.36 4.44
C ASP A 35 -4.26 21.04 5.51
N GLY A 36 -3.94 20.14 6.44
CA GLY A 36 -4.82 19.77 7.56
C GLY A 36 -4.99 20.92 8.53
N MET A 37 -6.07 20.86 9.32
CA MET A 37 -6.38 21.88 10.33
C MET A 37 -6.00 21.39 11.72
N GLY A 38 -5.48 22.30 12.54
CA GLY A 38 -5.15 22.03 13.95
C GLY A 38 -4.10 20.92 14.10
N LEU A 39 -4.42 19.91 14.88
CA LEU A 39 -3.51 18.79 15.17
C LEU A 39 -3.16 17.94 13.94
N TYR A 40 -3.95 18.03 12.87
CA TYR A 40 -3.72 17.26 11.63
C TYR A 40 -2.83 17.99 10.63
N ALA A 41 -2.42 19.21 10.92
CA ALA A 41 -1.52 20.00 10.07
C ALA A 41 -0.05 19.62 10.35
N HIS A 42 0.36 18.43 9.88
CA HIS A 42 1.72 17.92 10.04
C HIS A 42 2.25 17.44 8.70
N PRO A 43 3.02 18.28 7.98
CA PRO A 43 3.43 17.97 6.60
C PRO A 43 4.41 16.81 6.48
N ASP A 44 5.16 16.46 7.51
CA ASP A 44 6.22 15.46 7.46
C ASP A 44 6.09 14.40 8.57
N HIS A 45 4.88 14.09 8.97
CA HIS A 45 4.67 13.03 9.97
C HIS A 45 5.19 11.67 9.44
N PRO A 46 5.82 10.83 10.30
CA PRO A 46 6.34 9.52 9.87
C PRO A 46 5.30 8.61 9.20
N PHE A 47 4.02 8.74 9.57
CA PHE A 47 2.92 7.97 8.97
C PHE A 47 2.42 8.53 7.64
N ARG A 48 2.82 9.76 7.31
CA ARG A 48 2.39 10.38 6.06
C ARG A 48 3.26 9.90 4.90
N LYS A 49 2.65 9.25 3.93
CA LYS A 49 3.35 8.81 2.70
C LYS A 49 3.93 10.02 1.95
N PRO A 50 5.13 9.93 1.42
CA PRO A 50 5.92 8.71 1.16
C PRO A 50 6.76 8.19 2.33
N ASN A 51 6.61 8.73 3.54
CA ASN A 51 7.30 8.18 4.71
C ASN A 51 6.76 6.79 5.04
N PRO A 52 7.63 5.84 5.43
CA PRO A 52 7.23 4.45 5.63
C PRO A 52 6.71 4.11 7.03
N GLY A 53 6.39 5.11 7.87
CA GLY A 53 6.03 4.88 9.27
C GLY A 53 4.88 3.92 9.50
N MET A 54 3.81 4.00 8.68
CA MET A 54 2.69 3.06 8.79
C MET A 54 3.12 1.63 8.42
N ILE A 55 3.98 1.48 7.42
CA ILE A 55 4.51 0.18 6.99
C ILE A 55 5.42 -0.38 8.08
N ASP A 56 6.30 0.44 8.65
CA ASP A 56 7.20 0.04 9.73
C ASP A 56 6.41 -0.43 10.94
N ASP A 57 5.37 0.30 11.32
CA ASP A 57 4.52 -0.05 12.45
C ASP A 57 3.74 -1.35 12.21
N ALA A 58 3.15 -1.51 11.04
CA ALA A 58 2.43 -2.72 10.66
C ALA A 58 3.36 -3.94 10.62
N ALA A 59 4.55 -3.79 10.04
CA ALA A 59 5.52 -4.88 9.97
C ALA A 59 5.96 -5.34 11.35
N ARG A 60 6.16 -4.42 12.29
CA ARG A 60 6.48 -4.76 13.68
C ARG A 60 5.30 -5.39 14.41
N ALA A 61 4.13 -4.77 14.32
CA ALA A 61 2.93 -5.22 15.04
C ALA A 61 2.48 -6.62 14.63
N MET A 62 2.59 -6.94 13.35
CA MET A 62 2.15 -8.22 12.79
C MET A 62 3.31 -9.17 12.46
N ASN A 63 4.54 -8.78 12.78
CA ASN A 63 5.75 -9.56 12.48
C ASN A 63 5.82 -9.99 11.00
N LEU A 64 5.61 -9.03 10.09
CA LEU A 64 5.59 -9.30 8.66
C LEU A 64 7.00 -9.46 8.08
N PRO A 65 7.22 -10.47 7.22
CA PRO A 65 8.47 -10.57 6.45
C PRO A 65 8.44 -9.51 5.34
N ARG A 66 9.16 -8.42 5.51
CA ARG A 66 9.12 -7.27 4.60
C ARG A 66 9.48 -7.64 3.15
N GLU A 67 10.49 -8.47 2.96
CA GLU A 67 10.93 -8.89 1.62
C GLU A 67 9.91 -9.79 0.90
N ALA A 68 9.04 -10.46 1.64
CA ALA A 68 7.94 -11.26 1.09
C ALA A 68 6.61 -10.49 1.05
N SER A 69 6.61 -9.23 1.46
CA SER A 69 5.41 -8.39 1.51
C SER A 69 5.37 -7.43 0.33
N TRP A 70 4.15 -7.09 -0.09
CA TRP A 70 3.90 -6.21 -1.22
C TRP A 70 2.92 -5.12 -0.85
N LEU A 71 3.06 -3.98 -1.51
CA LEU A 71 2.11 -2.87 -1.41
C LEU A 71 1.43 -2.67 -2.76
N ILE A 72 0.13 -2.45 -2.74
CA ILE A 72 -0.65 -2.08 -3.91
C ILE A 72 -1.21 -0.68 -3.68
N GLY A 73 -1.01 0.22 -4.63
CA GLY A 73 -1.49 1.60 -4.51
C GLY A 73 -1.69 2.29 -5.85
N ASP A 74 -2.47 3.35 -5.83
CA ASP A 74 -2.79 4.15 -7.02
C ASP A 74 -1.94 5.42 -7.14
N LYS A 75 -1.26 5.82 -6.06
CA LYS A 75 -0.40 7.00 -6.03
C LYS A 75 1.07 6.63 -5.89
N VAL A 76 1.95 7.41 -6.48
CA VAL A 76 3.40 7.20 -6.37
C VAL A 76 3.88 7.27 -4.92
N CYS A 77 3.29 8.14 -4.10
CA CYS A 77 3.67 8.22 -2.68
C CYS A 77 3.37 6.90 -1.91
N ASP A 78 2.35 6.15 -2.31
CA ASP A 78 2.06 4.83 -1.74
C ASP A 78 3.20 3.86 -2.07
N LEU A 79 3.59 3.81 -3.34
CA LEU A 79 4.64 2.92 -3.82
C LEU A 79 5.99 3.26 -3.19
N GLU A 80 6.31 4.54 -3.13
CA GLU A 80 7.54 5.02 -2.53
C GLU A 80 7.62 4.66 -1.04
N ALA A 81 6.52 4.79 -0.31
CA ALA A 81 6.45 4.35 1.08
C ALA A 81 6.75 2.85 1.22
N GLY A 82 6.20 2.02 0.33
CA GLY A 82 6.48 0.59 0.29
C GLY A 82 7.96 0.28 0.05
N LEU A 83 8.57 0.96 -0.91
CA LEU A 83 9.99 0.77 -1.23
C LEU A 83 10.90 1.25 -0.10
N ARG A 84 10.63 2.41 0.47
CA ARG A 84 11.37 2.92 1.64
C ARG A 84 11.20 2.03 2.87
N GLY A 85 10.04 1.39 2.99
CA GLY A 85 9.74 0.42 4.06
C GLY A 85 10.41 -0.93 3.88
N GLY A 86 11.15 -1.14 2.81
CA GLY A 86 11.89 -2.39 2.58
C GLY A 86 11.05 -3.55 2.07
N LEU A 87 9.87 -3.27 1.51
CA LEU A 87 9.02 -4.31 0.94
C LEU A 87 9.66 -4.92 -0.30
N GLY A 88 9.35 -6.19 -0.58
CA GLY A 88 9.89 -6.91 -1.73
C GLY A 88 9.46 -6.34 -3.07
N GLY A 89 8.30 -5.72 -3.13
CA GLY A 89 7.82 -5.06 -4.32
C GLY A 89 6.57 -4.23 -4.09
N VAL A 90 6.21 -3.48 -5.12
CA VAL A 90 5.02 -2.63 -5.13
C VAL A 90 4.28 -2.79 -6.47
N VAL A 91 2.97 -2.64 -6.46
CA VAL A 91 2.14 -2.70 -7.67
C VAL A 91 1.35 -1.41 -7.79
N HIS A 92 1.52 -0.72 -8.91
CA HIS A 92 0.71 0.45 -9.25
C HIS A 92 -0.57 0.00 -9.94
N VAL A 93 -1.71 0.49 -9.47
CA VAL A 93 -3.01 0.24 -10.11
C VAL A 93 -3.51 1.49 -10.81
N ARG A 94 -4.19 1.31 -11.95
CA ARG A 94 -4.68 2.41 -12.77
C ARG A 94 -6.02 2.97 -12.32
N THR A 95 -6.72 2.29 -11.44
CA THR A 95 -7.96 2.78 -10.82
C THR A 95 -7.68 3.92 -9.85
N GLY A 96 -8.70 4.62 -9.40
CA GLY A 96 -8.54 5.75 -8.49
C GLY A 96 -7.70 6.87 -9.11
N HIS A 97 -6.63 7.25 -8.45
CA HIS A 97 -5.68 8.28 -8.92
C HIS A 97 -4.59 7.74 -9.85
N GLY A 98 -4.64 6.45 -10.21
CA GLY A 98 -3.64 5.80 -11.03
C GLY A 98 -3.30 6.50 -12.34
N PRO A 99 -4.30 6.97 -13.14
CA PRO A 99 -4.02 7.65 -14.40
C PRO A 99 -3.13 8.88 -14.26
N GLU A 100 -3.30 9.64 -13.18
CA GLU A 100 -2.52 10.86 -12.90
C GLU A 100 -1.07 10.56 -12.54
N HIS A 101 -0.79 9.38 -12.00
CA HIS A 101 0.53 9.00 -11.48
C HIS A 101 1.31 8.07 -12.41
N ARG A 102 0.69 7.56 -13.47
CA ARG A 102 1.26 6.53 -14.34
C ARG A 102 2.65 6.88 -14.89
N ALA A 103 2.85 8.11 -15.38
CA ALA A 103 4.14 8.52 -15.94
C ALA A 103 5.27 8.52 -14.90
N ARG A 104 4.93 8.70 -13.63
CA ARG A 104 5.90 8.77 -12.53
C ARG A 104 6.34 7.39 -12.05
N VAL A 105 5.60 6.34 -12.40
CA VAL A 105 5.92 4.95 -12.01
C VAL A 105 7.21 4.49 -12.66
N ALA A 106 7.43 4.86 -13.92
CA ALA A 106 8.68 4.53 -14.63
C ALA A 106 9.89 5.20 -13.95
N VAL A 107 9.74 6.45 -13.53
CA VAL A 107 10.80 7.19 -12.79
C VAL A 107 11.11 6.48 -11.49
N LEU A 108 10.08 6.05 -10.78
CA LEU A 108 10.23 5.32 -9.52
C LEU A 108 10.94 3.98 -9.74
N ARG A 109 10.57 3.26 -10.78
CA ARG A 109 11.22 1.98 -11.14
C ARG A 109 12.72 2.16 -11.38
N ASP A 110 13.09 3.20 -12.10
CA ASP A 110 14.50 3.50 -12.40
C ASP A 110 15.29 3.90 -11.15
N ALA A 111 14.63 4.55 -10.19
CA ALA A 111 15.24 4.95 -8.91
C ALA A 111 15.46 3.75 -7.96
N TRP A 112 14.72 2.66 -8.16
CA TRP A 112 14.77 1.48 -7.30
C TRP A 112 15.05 0.19 -8.09
N PRO A 113 16.23 0.08 -8.76
CA PRO A 113 16.52 -1.05 -9.65
C PRO A 113 16.63 -2.41 -8.95
N GLN A 114 16.83 -2.41 -7.62
CA GLN A 114 16.92 -3.63 -6.80
C GLN A 114 15.57 -4.15 -6.31
N ARG A 115 14.48 -3.44 -6.63
CA ARG A 115 13.14 -3.77 -6.17
C ARG A 115 12.20 -3.97 -7.35
N ARG A 116 11.11 -4.68 -7.10
CA ARG A 116 10.10 -4.95 -8.13
C ARG A 116 9.03 -3.87 -8.09
N VAL A 117 8.85 -3.17 -9.20
CA VAL A 117 7.81 -2.15 -9.39
C VAL A 117 6.95 -2.60 -10.57
N GLU A 118 5.77 -3.10 -10.28
CA GLU A 118 4.86 -3.70 -11.26
C GLU A 118 3.63 -2.80 -11.47
N GLU A 119 2.87 -3.07 -12.52
CA GLU A 119 1.65 -2.34 -12.84
C GLU A 119 0.50 -3.31 -13.10
N ALA A 120 -0.70 -2.94 -12.71
CA ALA A 120 -1.94 -3.69 -12.97
C ALA A 120 -3.09 -2.71 -13.24
N GLU A 121 -4.13 -3.18 -13.92
CA GLU A 121 -5.28 -2.33 -14.24
C GLU A 121 -6.12 -2.03 -13.00
N THR A 122 -6.33 -3.03 -12.13
CA THR A 122 -7.19 -2.95 -10.96
C THR A 122 -6.54 -3.62 -9.76
N LEU A 123 -7.10 -3.36 -8.57
CA LEU A 123 -6.69 -4.06 -7.35
C LEU A 123 -6.86 -5.58 -7.49
N GLY A 124 -7.98 -6.03 -8.05
CA GLY A 124 -8.23 -7.46 -8.27
C GLY A 124 -7.18 -8.10 -9.17
N ALA A 125 -6.83 -7.43 -10.27
CA ALA A 125 -5.78 -7.90 -11.18
C ALA A 125 -4.41 -7.96 -10.50
N ALA A 126 -4.09 -6.98 -9.66
CA ALA A 126 -2.84 -6.95 -8.88
C ALA A 126 -2.75 -8.14 -7.92
N VAL A 127 -3.82 -8.41 -7.18
CA VAL A 127 -3.88 -9.54 -6.23
C VAL A 127 -3.75 -10.87 -6.96
N GLU A 128 -4.47 -11.03 -8.07
CA GLU A 128 -4.40 -12.26 -8.89
C GLU A 128 -2.98 -12.50 -9.40
N TRP A 129 -2.33 -11.46 -9.88
CA TRP A 129 -0.94 -11.54 -10.34
C TRP A 129 0.01 -11.94 -9.20
N LEU A 130 -0.13 -11.34 -8.02
CA LEU A 130 0.70 -11.64 -6.85
C LEU A 130 0.55 -13.09 -6.39
N VAL A 131 -0.67 -13.62 -6.39
CA VAL A 131 -0.92 -15.02 -6.01
C VAL A 131 -0.23 -15.97 -7.00
N LYS A 132 -0.33 -15.72 -8.29
CA LYS A 132 0.32 -16.52 -9.33
C LYS A 132 1.85 -16.43 -9.26
N ASP A 133 2.39 -15.24 -9.02
CA ASP A 133 3.83 -15.02 -8.89
C ASP A 133 4.40 -15.77 -7.69
N ARG A 134 3.70 -15.74 -6.56
CA ARG A 134 4.06 -16.50 -5.35
C ARG A 134 4.12 -18.01 -5.63
N ASP A 135 3.13 -18.51 -6.35
CA ASP A 135 3.03 -19.94 -6.64
C ASP A 135 4.16 -20.41 -7.59
N LYS A 136 4.58 -19.56 -8.53
CA LYS A 136 5.75 -19.85 -9.38
C LYS A 136 7.04 -19.94 -8.57
N GLY A 137 7.22 -19.09 -7.56
CA GLY A 137 8.37 -19.13 -6.66
C GLY A 137 8.46 -20.44 -5.88
N LYS A 138 7.34 -21.02 -5.48
CA LYS A 138 7.28 -22.31 -4.78
C LYS A 138 7.66 -23.51 -5.69
N VAL A 139 7.27 -23.45 -6.96
CA VAL A 139 7.59 -24.52 -7.93
C VAL A 139 9.08 -24.54 -8.27
N GLY A 140 9.75 -23.38 -8.25
CA GLY A 140 11.18 -23.26 -8.53
C GLY A 140 12.10 -23.82 -7.46
N HIS A 141 11.59 -24.25 -6.30
CA HIS A 141 12.33 -24.80 -5.17
C HIS A 141 12.05 -26.30 -4.93
N GLY A 142 11.33 -26.90 -5.87
CA GLY A 142 10.98 -28.32 -5.78
C GLY A 142 12.06 -29.27 -6.29
#